data_045b128cbbf57337a5ebba7856bebebe
#
_entry.id   045b128cbbf57337a5ebba7856bebebe
#
_cell.length_a   1.000
_cell.length_b   1.000
_cell.length_c   1.000
_cell.angle_alpha   90.00
_cell.angle_beta   90.00
_cell.angle_gamma   90.00
#
_symmetry.space_group_name_H-M   'P 1'
#
loop_
_entity.id
_entity.type
_entity.pdbx_description
1 polymer ?
#
loop_
_entity_poly.entity_id
_entity_poly.type
_entity_poly.pdbx_seq_one_letter_code
_entity_poly.pdbx_strand_id
1 'polypeptide(L)'
;MNLNAPHMGFIFIHSGAVMSDKTTEIFEHLRYNLITKDRRFSEVNGKLCFEGVNVEELAKKYGSPVYVYSEKELLRNLAEIEEAFKGHKNTKIFYASKACSVMAILRILKDAGCGIETNSLNEIKKAVEIGFKGEDIVFNGVMKTREDLEYAIAHDLYLINVDSLYELDMIDEISRAQKKVAHVCVRVEPNVPSATHPGLVTAFHAKSGIDLQQAEGAVRRILEMPYVQVRGLHMHVGDQVPESEPFAKATAVLVNESIRLEKLFGIKFDLINVGGGIPVPYKYDEENGDPLHDNMYAGINSKDFADAIIGEVQKWGEDKQICIEPGRKIPSSAAVMLSTIKCEKIKTNYDLEGNVQCHVDWKFCDAGYNVMADAQHYAWFFYIYNASRIAEPHDHYVKIAGPLCDGGDYYHMGVKGEEFLMPKDTTIDDVFVFLDAGAYSIESQTVYNCRARTAVVLIDKDGKDRLIRHADTYEDMVSYDIY
;
A
#
# COMPACT_ATOMS: atom_id res chain seq x y z
N MET A 1 -17.73 -26.58 -21.43
CA MET A 1 -17.03 -25.53 -20.65
C MET A 1 -15.58 -26.00 -20.51
N ASN A 2 -14.72 -25.45 -21.35
CA ASN A 2 -13.30 -25.86 -21.38
C ASN A 2 -12.48 -24.94 -20.48
N LEU A 3 -12.02 -25.47 -19.37
CA LEU A 3 -11.01 -24.87 -18.52
C LEU A 3 -9.64 -25.36 -19.01
N ASN A 4 -9.05 -24.65 -19.94
CA ASN A 4 -7.63 -24.80 -20.30
C ASN A 4 -6.90 -23.50 -19.89
N ALA A 5 -6.38 -23.48 -18.67
CA ALA A 5 -5.30 -22.59 -18.31
C ALA A 5 -3.98 -23.27 -18.73
N PRO A 6 -3.08 -22.59 -19.43
CA PRO A 6 -1.80 -23.17 -19.77
C PRO A 6 -0.89 -23.15 -18.53
N HIS A 7 -0.60 -24.33 -17.97
CA HIS A 7 0.58 -24.51 -17.14
C HIS A 7 1.81 -24.27 -18.01
N MET A 8 2.43 -23.11 -17.91
CA MET A 8 3.77 -22.91 -18.45
C MET A 8 4.77 -23.61 -17.51
N GLY A 9 5.04 -24.89 -17.81
CA GLY A 9 6.19 -25.58 -17.25
C GLY A 9 7.47 -25.05 -17.88
N PHE A 10 8.23 -24.25 -17.15
CA PHE A 10 9.60 -23.90 -17.53
C PHE A 10 10.54 -25.04 -17.11
N ILE A 11 11.02 -25.77 -18.11
CA ILE A 11 12.11 -26.74 -17.93
C ILE A 11 13.42 -25.96 -17.95
N PHE A 12 14.10 -25.84 -16.81
CA PHE A 12 15.46 -25.29 -16.74
C PHE A 12 16.45 -26.47 -16.64
N ILE A 13 17.26 -26.60 -17.67
CA ILE A 13 18.43 -27.50 -17.66
C ILE A 13 19.61 -26.68 -17.14
N HIS A 14 20.12 -27.00 -15.96
CA HIS A 14 21.36 -26.42 -15.45
C HIS A 14 22.56 -27.30 -15.88
N SER A 15 23.33 -26.80 -16.84
CA SER A 15 24.70 -27.26 -17.07
C SER A 15 25.65 -26.38 -16.25
N GLY A 16 26.41 -27.00 -15.35
CA GLY A 16 27.35 -26.29 -14.49
C GLY A 16 28.48 -25.63 -15.29
N ALA A 17 28.47 -24.30 -15.29
CA ALA A 17 29.64 -23.46 -15.50
C ALA A 17 29.39 -22.21 -14.64
N VAL A 18 30.34 -21.88 -13.77
CA VAL A 18 30.35 -20.64 -12.99
C VAL A 18 30.64 -19.47 -13.95
N MET A 19 29.61 -19.03 -14.65
CA MET A 19 29.52 -17.66 -15.17
C MET A 19 28.58 -16.93 -14.21
N SER A 20 28.99 -15.78 -13.67
CA SER A 20 28.07 -14.93 -12.93
C SER A 20 26.88 -14.65 -13.84
N ASP A 21 25.71 -15.14 -13.43
CA ASP A 21 24.46 -14.89 -14.12
C ASP A 21 24.24 -13.38 -14.08
N LYS A 22 23.81 -12.76 -15.19
CA LYS A 22 23.49 -11.33 -15.26
C LYS A 22 22.58 -10.90 -14.10
N THR A 23 21.70 -11.76 -13.64
CA THR A 23 20.84 -11.56 -12.46
C THR A 23 21.67 -11.35 -11.18
N THR A 24 22.69 -12.16 -10.96
CA THR A 24 23.61 -12.01 -9.81
C THR A 24 24.37 -10.70 -9.87
N GLU A 25 24.87 -10.30 -11.05
CA GLU A 25 25.58 -9.02 -11.22
C GLU A 25 24.67 -7.82 -10.92
N ILE A 26 23.41 -7.83 -11.41
CA ILE A 26 22.42 -6.80 -11.14
C ILE A 26 22.10 -6.77 -9.64
N PHE A 27 21.83 -7.92 -9.02
CA PHE A 27 21.48 -7.98 -7.60
C PHE A 27 22.61 -7.49 -6.70
N GLU A 28 23.85 -7.86 -7.00
CA GLU A 28 25.04 -7.35 -6.28
C GLU A 28 25.21 -5.83 -6.44
N HIS A 29 24.93 -5.30 -7.63
CA HIS A 29 24.92 -3.85 -7.85
C HIS A 29 23.82 -3.16 -7.02
N LEU A 30 22.61 -3.73 -6.95
CA LEU A 30 21.52 -3.21 -6.12
C LEU A 30 21.87 -3.27 -4.63
N ARG A 31 22.46 -4.38 -4.15
CA ARG A 31 22.97 -4.51 -2.78
C ARG A 31 24.03 -3.45 -2.45
N TYR A 32 24.99 -3.24 -3.35
CA TYR A 32 25.98 -2.18 -3.19
C TYR A 32 25.33 -0.79 -3.11
N ASN A 33 24.35 -0.49 -3.97
CA ASN A 33 23.63 0.77 -3.93
C ASN A 33 22.81 0.92 -2.65
N LEU A 34 22.18 -0.16 -2.15
CA LEU A 34 21.46 -0.15 -0.88
C LEU A 34 22.33 0.36 0.27
N ILE A 35 23.54 -0.17 0.43
CA ILE A 35 24.41 0.16 1.58
C ILE A 35 25.27 1.42 1.36
N THR A 36 25.36 1.94 0.14
CA THR A 36 26.24 3.08 -0.17
C THR A 36 25.53 4.34 -0.65
N LYS A 37 24.33 4.20 -1.24
CA LYS A 37 23.58 5.31 -1.86
C LYS A 37 22.20 5.51 -1.26
N ASP A 38 21.56 4.45 -0.76
CA ASP A 38 20.26 4.59 -0.13
C ASP A 38 20.44 5.18 1.27
N ARG A 39 19.91 6.37 1.45
CA ARG A 39 20.02 7.15 2.70
C ARG A 39 19.43 6.47 3.94
N ARG A 40 18.54 5.49 3.73
CA ARG A 40 17.86 4.75 4.81
C ARG A 40 18.78 3.69 5.42
N PHE A 41 19.72 3.20 4.63
CA PHE A 41 20.53 2.03 4.97
C PHE A 41 22.01 2.36 5.04
N SER A 42 22.72 1.60 5.84
CA SER A 42 24.19 1.60 5.91
C SER A 42 24.69 0.24 6.36
N GLU A 43 25.94 -0.06 6.03
CA GLU A 43 26.64 -1.23 6.56
C GLU A 43 27.58 -0.78 7.67
N VAL A 44 27.52 -1.48 8.82
CA VAL A 44 28.44 -1.26 9.94
C VAL A 44 28.91 -2.62 10.47
N ASN A 45 30.20 -2.87 10.38
CA ASN A 45 30.84 -4.12 10.83
C ASN A 45 30.21 -5.39 10.22
N GLY A 46 29.90 -5.34 8.93
CA GLY A 46 29.27 -6.45 8.20
C GLY A 46 27.76 -6.61 8.39
N LYS A 47 27.13 -5.76 9.20
CA LYS A 47 25.70 -5.81 9.54
C LYS A 47 24.94 -4.65 8.90
N LEU A 48 23.70 -4.90 8.51
CA LEU A 48 22.81 -3.88 7.98
C LEU A 48 22.25 -3.01 9.12
N CYS A 49 22.30 -1.69 8.90
CA CYS A 49 21.59 -0.71 9.73
C CYS A 49 20.48 -0.05 8.92
N PHE A 50 19.31 0.15 9.54
CA PHE A 50 18.20 0.95 9.02
C PHE A 50 18.07 2.22 9.86
N GLU A 51 18.10 3.40 9.22
CA GLU A 51 18.15 4.71 9.90
C GLU A 51 19.26 4.83 10.97
N GLY A 52 20.36 4.12 10.74
CA GLY A 52 21.50 4.09 11.65
C GLY A 52 21.40 3.09 12.80
N VAL A 53 20.31 2.34 12.91
CA VAL A 53 20.09 1.32 13.94
C VAL A 53 20.31 -0.08 13.36
N ASN A 54 21.10 -0.90 14.04
CA ASN A 54 21.37 -2.28 13.63
C ASN A 54 20.09 -3.12 13.64
N VAL A 55 19.72 -3.68 12.49
CA VAL A 55 18.44 -4.41 12.36
C VAL A 55 18.44 -5.76 13.08
N GLU A 56 19.59 -6.41 13.22
CA GLU A 56 19.73 -7.65 13.98
C GLU A 56 19.50 -7.41 15.48
N GLU A 57 20.00 -6.29 16.01
CA GLU A 57 19.74 -5.87 17.39
C GLU A 57 18.26 -5.53 17.61
N LEU A 58 17.60 -4.91 16.65
CA LEU A 58 16.15 -4.66 16.71
C LEU A 58 15.35 -5.96 16.74
N ALA A 59 15.66 -6.93 15.86
CA ALA A 59 15.01 -8.24 15.86
C ALA A 59 15.23 -8.98 17.20
N LYS A 60 16.42 -8.89 17.77
CA LYS A 60 16.73 -9.47 19.09
C LYS A 60 15.98 -8.77 20.24
N LYS A 61 15.88 -7.44 20.20
CA LYS A 61 15.26 -6.63 21.26
C LYS A 61 13.74 -6.75 21.29
N TYR A 62 13.09 -6.77 20.13
CA TYR A 62 11.63 -6.70 20.00
C TYR A 62 10.98 -8.00 19.57
N GLY A 63 11.79 -9.04 19.30
CA GLY A 63 11.33 -10.29 18.73
C GLY A 63 11.29 -10.24 17.19
N SER A 64 11.08 -11.41 16.58
CA SER A 64 10.97 -11.60 15.14
C SER A 64 9.79 -12.54 14.87
N PRO A 65 9.00 -12.34 13.80
CA PRO A 65 9.12 -11.23 12.83
C PRO A 65 8.66 -9.89 13.40
N VAL A 66 9.20 -8.76 12.89
CA VAL A 66 8.88 -7.42 13.38
C VAL A 66 8.93 -6.38 12.25
N TYR A 67 7.96 -5.47 12.21
CA TYR A 67 8.01 -4.30 11.34
C TYR A 67 8.75 -3.15 12.00
N VAL A 68 9.62 -2.49 11.25
CA VAL A 68 10.37 -1.32 11.73
C VAL A 68 10.11 -0.15 10.79
N TYR A 69 9.47 0.90 11.30
CA TYR A 69 9.15 2.13 10.56
C TYR A 69 10.16 3.24 10.86
N SER A 70 10.42 4.07 9.86
CA SER A 70 11.21 5.30 9.94
C SER A 70 10.28 6.52 9.96
N GLU A 71 10.29 7.30 11.03
CA GLU A 71 9.58 8.60 11.08
C GLU A 71 10.11 9.56 10.01
N LYS A 72 11.43 9.58 9.81
CA LYS A 72 12.06 10.44 8.79
C LYS A 72 11.56 10.14 7.39
N GLU A 73 11.46 8.87 7.04
CA GLU A 73 11.05 8.47 5.69
C GLU A 73 9.55 8.70 5.47
N LEU A 74 8.70 8.45 6.48
CA LEU A 74 7.27 8.83 6.44
C LEU A 74 7.07 10.31 6.11
N LEU A 75 7.75 11.18 6.85
CA LEU A 75 7.65 12.63 6.67
C LEU A 75 8.24 13.09 5.33
N ARG A 76 9.31 12.44 4.86
CA ARG A 76 9.91 12.73 3.55
C ARG A 76 8.98 12.36 2.40
N ASN A 77 8.34 11.19 2.48
CA ASN A 77 7.38 10.76 1.47
C ASN A 77 6.16 11.68 1.41
N LEU A 78 5.68 12.15 2.54
CA LEU A 78 4.63 13.18 2.59
C LEU A 78 5.09 14.49 1.95
N ALA A 79 6.27 15.00 2.33
CA ALA A 79 6.82 16.23 1.79
C ALA A 79 7.08 16.16 0.27
N GLU A 80 7.45 15.00 -0.27
CA GLU A 80 7.57 14.77 -1.73
C GLU A 80 6.24 15.01 -2.45
N ILE A 81 5.13 14.52 -1.88
CA ILE A 81 3.80 14.73 -2.44
C ILE A 81 3.39 16.20 -2.33
N GLU A 82 3.63 16.84 -1.19
CA GLU A 82 3.36 18.28 -0.99
C GLU A 82 4.10 19.14 -2.01
N GLU A 83 5.39 18.88 -2.23
CA GLU A 83 6.19 19.59 -3.22
C GLU A 83 5.69 19.35 -4.65
N ALA A 84 5.25 18.13 -4.97
CA ALA A 84 4.70 17.80 -6.29
C ALA A 84 3.44 18.63 -6.62
N PHE A 85 2.59 18.89 -5.63
CA PHE A 85 1.36 19.67 -5.79
C PHE A 85 1.53 21.18 -5.55
N LYS A 86 2.74 21.66 -5.27
CA LYS A 86 3.02 23.09 -5.01
C LYS A 86 2.58 24.05 -6.14
N GLY A 87 2.50 23.53 -7.38
CA GLY A 87 1.99 24.28 -8.52
C GLY A 87 0.49 24.62 -8.44
N HIS A 88 -0.27 24.01 -7.53
CA HIS A 88 -1.68 24.28 -7.30
C HIS A 88 -1.93 24.54 -5.80
N LYS A 89 -2.11 25.81 -5.45
CA LYS A 89 -2.15 26.27 -4.04
C LYS A 89 -3.31 25.70 -3.22
N ASN A 90 -4.42 25.34 -3.88
CA ASN A 90 -5.62 24.82 -3.22
C ASN A 90 -5.66 23.29 -3.30
N THR A 91 -4.60 22.63 -2.80
CA THR A 91 -4.55 21.17 -2.69
C THR A 91 -4.64 20.73 -1.23
N LYS A 92 -5.44 19.71 -0.94
CA LYS A 92 -5.56 19.08 0.39
C LYS A 92 -5.24 17.60 0.28
N ILE A 93 -4.34 17.12 1.15
CA ILE A 93 -3.85 15.74 1.18
C ILE A 93 -4.51 15.01 2.35
N PHE A 94 -5.13 13.86 2.07
CA PHE A 94 -5.74 12.98 3.07
C PHE A 94 -5.06 11.61 2.99
N TYR A 95 -4.27 11.28 3.98
CA TYR A 95 -3.60 9.98 4.03
C TYR A 95 -4.62 8.83 4.11
N ALA A 96 -4.56 7.87 3.18
CA ALA A 96 -5.44 6.70 3.19
C ALA A 96 -5.01 5.72 4.29
N SER A 97 -5.73 5.75 5.42
CA SER A 97 -5.38 5.03 6.65
C SER A 97 -5.30 3.51 6.49
N LYS A 98 -6.02 2.94 5.54
CA LYS A 98 -5.97 1.52 5.19
C LYS A 98 -4.59 1.01 4.78
N ALA A 99 -3.69 1.91 4.36
CA ALA A 99 -2.32 1.51 4.01
C ALA A 99 -1.47 1.19 5.25
N CYS A 100 -1.63 1.93 6.34
CA CYS A 100 -1.10 1.64 7.67
C CYS A 100 -1.86 2.46 8.71
N SER A 101 -2.67 1.81 9.53
CA SER A 101 -3.53 2.45 10.53
C SER A 101 -2.98 2.37 11.97
N VAL A 102 -1.69 2.10 12.14
CA VAL A 102 -1.03 2.10 13.45
C VAL A 102 -1.10 3.51 14.05
N MET A 103 -1.68 3.64 15.25
CA MET A 103 -2.02 4.92 15.88
C MET A 103 -0.85 5.91 15.94
N ALA A 104 0.37 5.44 16.20
CA ALA A 104 1.56 6.28 16.25
C ALA A 104 1.94 6.84 14.87
N ILE A 105 1.75 6.07 13.80
CA ILE A 105 1.99 6.51 12.42
C ILE A 105 0.96 7.59 12.04
N LEU A 106 -0.32 7.34 12.31
CA LEU A 106 -1.38 8.31 12.06
C LEU A 106 -1.14 9.63 12.81
N ARG A 107 -0.63 9.56 14.05
CA ARG A 107 -0.29 10.76 14.85
C ARG A 107 0.85 11.56 14.21
N ILE A 108 1.89 10.90 13.72
CA ILE A 108 3.00 11.55 13.02
C ILE A 108 2.48 12.35 11.81
N LEU A 109 1.64 11.71 10.98
CA LEU A 109 1.08 12.37 9.80
C LEU A 109 0.12 13.50 10.15
N LYS A 110 -0.71 13.34 11.20
CA LYS A 110 -1.56 14.40 11.72
C LYS A 110 -0.72 15.61 12.20
N ASP A 111 0.32 15.36 12.98
CA ASP A 111 1.17 16.41 13.52
C ASP A 111 1.99 17.13 12.42
N ALA A 112 2.18 16.48 11.27
CA ALA A 112 2.70 17.08 10.04
C ALA A 112 1.66 17.89 9.25
N GLY A 113 0.38 17.92 9.68
CA GLY A 113 -0.69 18.68 9.02
C GLY A 113 -1.43 17.93 7.92
N CYS A 114 -1.15 16.64 7.71
CA CYS A 114 -1.88 15.81 6.76
C CYS A 114 -3.28 15.48 7.29
N GLY A 115 -4.31 15.55 6.43
CA GLY A 115 -5.62 14.99 6.71
C GLY A 115 -5.62 13.47 6.65
N ILE A 116 -6.77 12.84 6.91
CA ILE A 116 -6.92 11.39 6.89
C ILE A 116 -8.13 10.96 6.06
N GLU A 117 -7.95 9.96 5.22
CA GLU A 117 -9.01 9.23 4.54
C GLU A 117 -9.27 7.93 5.30
N THR A 118 -10.54 7.60 5.49
CA THR A 118 -11.03 6.47 6.28
C THR A 118 -12.05 5.66 5.48
N ASN A 119 -12.15 4.34 5.78
CA ASN A 119 -12.99 3.41 5.04
C ASN A 119 -13.98 2.64 5.93
N SER A 120 -13.98 2.90 7.24
CA SER A 120 -14.86 2.26 8.21
C SER A 120 -15.05 3.12 9.46
N LEU A 121 -16.10 2.84 10.23
CA LEU A 121 -16.35 3.45 11.54
C LEU A 121 -15.12 3.37 12.47
N ASN A 122 -14.47 2.23 12.49
CA ASN A 122 -13.33 2.05 13.39
C ASN A 122 -12.10 2.86 12.96
N GLU A 123 -11.91 3.09 11.66
CA GLU A 123 -10.87 4.02 11.18
C GLU A 123 -11.21 5.46 11.55
N ILE A 124 -12.48 5.87 11.44
CA ILE A 124 -12.93 7.21 11.91
C ILE A 124 -12.71 7.34 13.42
N LYS A 125 -13.09 6.33 14.23
CA LYS A 125 -12.87 6.33 15.67
C LYS A 125 -11.39 6.46 16.03
N LYS A 126 -10.50 5.74 15.34
CA LYS A 126 -9.04 5.90 15.51
C LYS A 126 -8.59 7.33 15.21
N ALA A 127 -9.08 7.92 14.09
CA ALA A 127 -8.73 9.28 13.71
C ALA A 127 -9.17 10.29 14.78
N VAL A 128 -10.41 10.20 15.26
CA VAL A 128 -10.95 11.06 16.32
C VAL A 128 -10.18 10.89 17.64
N GLU A 129 -9.86 9.66 18.03
CA GLU A 129 -9.08 9.35 19.25
C GLU A 129 -7.68 9.97 19.22
N ILE A 130 -7.03 10.00 18.06
CA ILE A 130 -5.73 10.65 17.87
C ILE A 130 -5.86 12.17 17.87
N GLY A 131 -7.06 12.71 17.66
CA GLY A 131 -7.37 14.14 17.69
C GLY A 131 -7.40 14.79 16.29
N PHE A 132 -7.66 14.04 15.23
CA PHE A 132 -8.14 14.63 13.98
C PHE A 132 -9.49 15.28 14.21
N LYS A 133 -9.69 16.46 13.65
CA LYS A 133 -11.01 17.09 13.64
C LYS A 133 -11.81 16.61 12.44
N GLY A 134 -13.14 16.71 12.49
CA GLY A 134 -13.99 16.33 11.36
C GLY A 134 -13.56 16.97 10.04
N GLU A 135 -13.16 18.26 10.07
CA GLU A 135 -12.65 19.00 8.92
C GLU A 135 -11.37 18.45 8.28
N ASP A 136 -10.73 17.46 8.91
CA ASP A 136 -9.52 16.79 8.42
C ASP A 136 -9.77 15.32 8.02
N ILE A 137 -11.03 14.87 8.05
CA ILE A 137 -11.40 13.48 7.80
C ILE A 137 -12.27 13.38 6.55
N VAL A 138 -11.86 12.53 5.61
CA VAL A 138 -12.66 12.08 4.46
C VAL A 138 -13.11 10.65 4.71
N PHE A 139 -14.36 10.35 4.42
CA PHE A 139 -14.93 9.01 4.56
C PHE A 139 -15.27 8.38 3.22
N ASN A 140 -14.54 7.33 2.88
CA ASN A 140 -14.77 6.43 1.76
C ASN A 140 -15.48 5.14 2.23
N GLY A 141 -15.46 4.12 1.38
CA GLY A 141 -16.05 2.80 1.65
C GLY A 141 -17.23 2.52 0.74
N VAL A 142 -17.29 1.28 0.26
CA VAL A 142 -18.30 0.81 -0.71
C VAL A 142 -19.58 0.31 -0.04
N MET A 143 -19.58 0.21 1.27
CA MET A 143 -20.73 -0.24 2.07
C MET A 143 -20.69 0.47 3.43
N LYS A 144 -21.16 1.70 3.46
CA LYS A 144 -21.31 2.44 4.71
C LYS A 144 -22.64 2.05 5.35
N THR A 145 -22.59 1.58 6.58
CA THR A 145 -23.77 1.26 7.37
C THR A 145 -24.40 2.53 7.94
N ARG A 146 -25.63 2.42 8.46
CA ARG A 146 -26.28 3.53 9.17
C ARG A 146 -25.43 4.02 10.35
N GLU A 147 -24.84 3.11 11.12
CA GLU A 147 -23.98 3.45 12.26
C GLU A 147 -22.73 4.23 11.82
N ASP A 148 -22.08 3.81 10.72
CA ASP A 148 -20.95 4.52 10.13
C ASP A 148 -21.33 5.97 9.79
N LEU A 149 -22.47 6.15 9.12
CA LEU A 149 -22.94 7.46 8.66
C LEU A 149 -23.41 8.34 9.82
N GLU A 150 -24.11 7.77 10.81
CA GLU A 150 -24.50 8.49 12.03
C GLU A 150 -23.31 9.06 12.77
N TYR A 151 -22.23 8.27 12.90
CA TYR A 151 -21.00 8.71 13.54
C TYR A 151 -20.27 9.77 12.70
N ALA A 152 -20.17 9.55 11.40
CA ALA A 152 -19.53 10.49 10.48
C ALA A 152 -20.19 11.87 10.47
N ILE A 153 -21.53 11.91 10.37
CA ILE A 153 -22.30 13.16 10.35
C ILE A 153 -22.26 13.85 11.72
N ALA A 154 -22.31 13.05 12.82
CA ALA A 154 -22.21 13.60 14.17
C ALA A 154 -20.86 14.33 14.43
N HIS A 155 -19.80 13.94 13.74
CA HIS A 155 -18.46 14.51 13.87
C HIS A 155 -18.12 15.55 12.79
N ASP A 156 -19.10 15.98 11.97
CA ASP A 156 -18.95 17.03 10.95
C ASP A 156 -17.76 16.77 10.01
N LEU A 157 -17.69 15.56 9.41
CA LEU A 157 -16.59 15.18 8.55
C LEU A 157 -16.44 16.10 7.33
N TYR A 158 -15.22 16.31 6.89
CA TYR A 158 -14.89 17.15 5.74
C TYR A 158 -15.62 16.73 4.47
N LEU A 159 -15.62 15.44 4.17
CA LEU A 159 -16.34 14.84 3.06
C LEU A 159 -16.80 13.42 3.39
N ILE A 160 -17.97 13.06 2.88
CA ILE A 160 -18.43 11.68 2.70
C ILE A 160 -18.49 11.43 1.19
N ASN A 161 -17.67 10.50 0.69
CA ASN A 161 -17.72 10.11 -0.72
C ASN A 161 -18.83 9.09 -0.93
N VAL A 162 -19.94 9.52 -1.53
CA VAL A 162 -21.16 8.73 -1.75
C VAL A 162 -20.93 7.68 -2.81
N ASP A 163 -21.05 6.41 -2.45
CA ASP A 163 -20.75 5.26 -3.32
C ASP A 163 -22.00 4.69 -4.02
N SER A 164 -23.20 5.02 -3.53
CA SER A 164 -24.47 4.55 -4.11
C SER A 164 -25.65 5.50 -3.83
N LEU A 165 -26.69 5.41 -4.66
CA LEU A 165 -27.91 6.19 -4.44
C LEU A 165 -28.66 5.76 -3.18
N TYR A 166 -28.54 4.51 -2.76
CA TYR A 166 -29.12 4.00 -1.51
C TYR A 166 -28.46 4.64 -0.29
N GLU A 167 -27.14 4.77 -0.32
CA GLU A 167 -26.36 5.45 0.73
C GLU A 167 -26.79 6.92 0.87
N LEU A 168 -27.07 7.58 -0.26
CA LEU A 168 -27.52 8.97 -0.27
C LEU A 168 -28.84 9.16 0.48
N ASP A 169 -29.78 8.21 0.37
CA ASP A 169 -31.03 8.25 1.13
C ASP A 169 -30.80 8.17 2.64
N MET A 170 -29.89 7.30 3.07
CA MET A 170 -29.52 7.20 4.49
C MET A 170 -28.86 8.49 4.99
N ILE A 171 -27.97 9.10 4.18
CA ILE A 171 -27.33 10.37 4.54
C ILE A 171 -28.39 11.47 4.75
N ASP A 172 -29.38 11.61 3.86
CA ASP A 172 -30.46 12.61 4.03
C ASP A 172 -31.26 12.38 5.31
N GLU A 173 -31.71 11.13 5.57
CA GLU A 173 -32.44 10.80 6.79
C GLU A 173 -31.68 11.15 8.06
N ILE A 174 -30.40 10.74 8.13
CA ILE A 174 -29.54 10.95 9.29
C ILE A 174 -29.26 12.43 9.49
N SER A 175 -28.91 13.14 8.40
CA SER A 175 -28.62 14.58 8.43
C SER A 175 -29.83 15.38 8.95
N ARG A 176 -31.05 15.05 8.48
CA ARG A 176 -32.31 15.65 8.98
C ARG A 176 -32.51 15.35 10.46
N ALA A 177 -32.32 14.09 10.89
CA ALA A 177 -32.49 13.69 12.28
C ALA A 177 -31.52 14.41 13.23
N GLN A 178 -30.26 14.52 12.81
CA GLN A 178 -29.21 15.19 13.59
C GLN A 178 -29.21 16.72 13.43
N LYS A 179 -29.92 17.27 12.44
CA LYS A 179 -29.91 18.68 12.04
C LYS A 179 -28.49 19.20 11.74
N LYS A 180 -27.69 18.34 11.09
CA LYS A 180 -26.31 18.61 10.67
C LYS A 180 -26.20 18.51 9.16
N VAL A 181 -25.36 19.37 8.57
CA VAL A 181 -25.13 19.35 7.13
C VAL A 181 -24.03 18.30 6.81
N ALA A 182 -24.37 17.31 6.00
CA ALA A 182 -23.41 16.40 5.44
C ALA A 182 -22.80 17.00 4.16
N HIS A 183 -21.47 17.10 4.12
CA HIS A 183 -20.70 17.52 2.94
C HIS A 183 -20.35 16.27 2.13
N VAL A 184 -20.77 16.21 0.86
CA VAL A 184 -20.58 15.02 0.05
C VAL A 184 -19.90 15.29 -1.28
N CYS A 185 -19.13 14.31 -1.75
CA CYS A 185 -18.79 14.13 -3.16
C CYS A 185 -19.47 12.88 -3.69
N VAL A 186 -19.93 12.94 -4.93
CA VAL A 186 -20.46 11.74 -5.59
C VAL A 186 -19.31 10.97 -6.21
N ARG A 187 -19.09 9.74 -5.77
CA ARG A 187 -18.08 8.87 -6.35
C ARG A 187 -18.61 8.26 -7.64
N VAL A 188 -17.89 8.52 -8.73
CA VAL A 188 -18.24 8.03 -10.05
C VAL A 188 -17.15 7.14 -10.62
N GLU A 189 -17.55 6.17 -11.44
CA GLU A 189 -16.65 5.37 -12.25
C GLU A 189 -16.40 6.09 -13.58
N PRO A 190 -15.17 6.60 -13.86
CA PRO A 190 -14.89 7.36 -15.07
C PRO A 190 -14.71 6.50 -16.32
N ASN A 191 -14.75 5.17 -16.21
CA ASN A 191 -14.52 4.21 -17.31
C ASN A 191 -13.15 4.37 -17.99
N VAL A 192 -12.11 4.60 -17.22
CA VAL A 192 -10.73 4.74 -17.71
C VAL A 192 -9.92 3.51 -17.31
N PRO A 193 -9.47 2.67 -18.25
CA PRO A 193 -8.59 1.54 -17.95
C PRO A 193 -7.20 2.03 -17.53
N SER A 194 -6.50 1.22 -16.73
CA SER A 194 -5.12 1.47 -16.31
C SER A 194 -4.32 0.17 -16.30
N ALA A 195 -3.02 0.27 -16.59
CA ALA A 195 -2.09 -0.84 -16.59
C ALA A 195 -1.61 -1.13 -15.16
N THR A 196 -2.47 -1.78 -14.36
CA THR A 196 -2.11 -2.25 -13.02
C THR A 196 -2.70 -3.63 -12.78
N HIS A 197 -2.36 -4.26 -11.65
CA HIS A 197 -2.93 -5.57 -11.30
C HIS A 197 -4.46 -5.52 -11.29
N PRO A 198 -5.18 -6.49 -11.90
CA PRO A 198 -6.65 -6.45 -12.02
C PRO A 198 -7.39 -6.22 -10.70
N GLY A 199 -6.87 -6.73 -9.58
CA GLY A 199 -7.43 -6.51 -8.25
C GLY A 199 -7.24 -5.09 -7.69
N LEU A 200 -6.45 -4.24 -8.35
CA LEU A 200 -6.13 -2.87 -7.95
C LEU A 200 -6.80 -1.81 -8.83
N VAL A 201 -7.45 -2.19 -9.92
CA VAL A 201 -8.21 -1.28 -10.80
C VAL A 201 -9.51 -0.87 -10.13
N THR A 202 -9.83 0.43 -10.11
CA THR A 202 -11.06 0.96 -9.50
C THR A 202 -11.78 2.02 -10.33
N ALA A 203 -11.31 2.28 -11.55
CA ALA A 203 -11.90 3.25 -12.48
C ALA A 203 -12.49 2.60 -13.75
N PHE A 204 -12.53 1.28 -13.80
CA PHE A 204 -13.00 0.52 -14.95
C PHE A 204 -13.54 -0.85 -14.53
N HIS A 205 -14.83 -1.10 -14.75
CA HIS A 205 -15.53 -2.32 -14.33
C HIS A 205 -15.36 -2.66 -12.85
N ALA A 206 -15.37 -1.64 -11.99
CA ALA A 206 -15.14 -1.77 -10.56
C ALA A 206 -16.44 -1.91 -9.76
N LYS A 207 -16.33 -2.42 -8.53
CA LYS A 207 -17.47 -2.50 -7.60
C LYS A 207 -17.79 -1.17 -6.91
N SER A 208 -16.99 -0.14 -7.12
CA SER A 208 -17.01 1.11 -6.35
C SER A 208 -17.56 2.26 -7.18
N GLY A 209 -18.38 3.10 -6.54
CA GLY A 209 -18.97 4.28 -7.17
C GLY A 209 -20.21 3.96 -8.00
N ILE A 210 -20.84 5.00 -8.50
CA ILE A 210 -21.97 4.91 -9.44
C ILE A 210 -21.48 5.13 -10.88
N ASP A 211 -22.25 4.66 -11.84
CA ASP A 211 -21.99 4.98 -13.24
C ASP A 211 -21.99 6.50 -13.46
N LEU A 212 -21.07 7.01 -14.28
CA LEU A 212 -20.96 8.44 -14.57
C LEU A 212 -22.30 9.03 -15.04
N GLN A 213 -23.12 8.26 -15.82
CA GLN A 213 -24.42 8.66 -16.31
C GLN A 213 -25.45 8.88 -15.18
N GLN A 214 -25.23 8.29 -14.00
CA GLN A 214 -26.10 8.46 -12.83
C GLN A 214 -25.76 9.72 -12.01
N ALA A 215 -24.62 10.36 -12.27
CA ALA A 215 -24.15 11.52 -11.52
C ALA A 215 -25.17 12.68 -11.55
N GLU A 216 -25.81 12.94 -12.70
CA GLU A 216 -26.86 13.94 -12.82
C GLU A 216 -28.05 13.65 -11.88
N GLY A 217 -28.51 12.39 -11.88
CA GLY A 217 -29.62 11.98 -11.00
C GLY A 217 -29.26 12.10 -9.51
N ALA A 218 -28.02 11.75 -9.14
CA ALA A 218 -27.54 11.90 -7.77
C ALA A 218 -27.49 13.38 -7.34
N VAL A 219 -26.90 14.26 -8.15
CA VAL A 219 -26.82 15.69 -7.87
C VAL A 219 -28.22 16.32 -7.79
N ARG A 220 -29.13 15.98 -8.73
CA ARG A 220 -30.53 16.44 -8.70
C ARG A 220 -31.20 16.10 -7.37
N ARG A 221 -31.03 14.86 -6.89
CA ARG A 221 -31.60 14.43 -5.60
C ARG A 221 -30.99 15.19 -4.42
N ILE A 222 -29.66 15.38 -4.42
CA ILE A 222 -28.98 16.12 -3.35
C ILE A 222 -29.49 17.55 -3.25
N LEU A 223 -29.78 18.21 -4.37
CA LEU A 223 -30.30 19.59 -4.39
C LEU A 223 -31.69 19.73 -3.76
N GLU A 224 -32.43 18.64 -3.60
CA GLU A 224 -33.71 18.58 -2.89
C GLU A 224 -33.55 18.29 -1.38
N MET A 225 -32.34 17.99 -0.92
CA MET A 225 -32.01 17.57 0.45
C MET A 225 -31.48 18.77 1.26
N PRO A 226 -32.24 19.30 2.25
CA PRO A 226 -31.87 20.54 2.92
C PRO A 226 -30.66 20.45 3.85
N TYR A 227 -30.22 19.23 4.19
CA TYR A 227 -29.08 18.97 5.06
C TYR A 227 -27.97 18.19 4.37
N VAL A 228 -27.95 18.12 3.03
CA VAL A 228 -26.87 17.51 2.26
C VAL A 228 -26.33 18.53 1.27
N GLN A 229 -25.04 18.77 1.31
CA GLN A 229 -24.36 19.68 0.41
C GLN A 229 -23.39 18.93 -0.48
N VAL A 230 -23.66 18.92 -1.79
CA VAL A 230 -22.69 18.41 -2.77
C VAL A 230 -21.56 19.42 -2.98
N ARG A 231 -20.33 18.98 -2.82
CA ARG A 231 -19.12 19.82 -3.00
C ARG A 231 -18.41 19.56 -4.32
N GLY A 232 -18.60 18.36 -4.88
CA GLY A 232 -17.96 17.98 -6.13
C GLY A 232 -18.11 16.51 -6.44
N LEU A 233 -17.24 16.01 -7.31
CA LEU A 233 -17.16 14.60 -7.68
C LEU A 233 -15.89 13.95 -7.12
N HIS A 234 -15.96 12.64 -6.91
CA HIS A 234 -14.84 11.81 -6.47
C HIS A 234 -14.62 10.66 -7.44
N MET A 235 -13.37 10.27 -7.60
CA MET A 235 -12.95 9.03 -8.26
C MET A 235 -11.71 8.42 -7.60
N HIS A 236 -11.41 7.20 -7.96
CA HIS A 236 -10.11 6.59 -7.70
C HIS A 236 -9.74 5.71 -8.91
N VAL A 237 -8.57 5.94 -9.53
CA VAL A 237 -8.17 5.24 -10.76
C VAL A 237 -7.74 3.81 -10.45
N GLY A 238 -6.98 3.61 -9.40
CA GLY A 238 -6.39 2.34 -8.99
C GLY A 238 -5.18 2.55 -8.09
N ASP A 239 -4.55 1.46 -7.68
CA ASP A 239 -3.29 1.47 -6.93
C ASP A 239 -2.15 0.98 -7.83
N GLN A 240 -0.91 1.44 -7.59
CA GLN A 240 0.26 1.08 -8.41
C GLN A 240 0.06 1.32 -9.92
N VAL A 241 -0.47 2.47 -10.29
CA VAL A 241 -0.71 2.82 -11.70
C VAL A 241 0.56 3.42 -12.30
N PRO A 242 1.20 2.76 -13.28
CA PRO A 242 2.54 3.12 -13.74
C PRO A 242 2.56 4.26 -14.77
N GLU A 243 1.41 4.78 -15.16
CA GLU A 243 1.28 5.82 -16.19
C GLU A 243 0.53 7.04 -15.66
N SER A 244 0.90 8.23 -16.15
CA SER A 244 0.19 9.47 -15.83
C SER A 244 -1.09 9.67 -16.66
N GLU A 245 -1.17 9.07 -17.84
CA GLU A 245 -2.29 9.23 -18.78
C GLU A 245 -3.65 8.82 -18.18
N PRO A 246 -3.81 7.66 -17.50
CA PRO A 246 -5.08 7.30 -16.86
C PRO A 246 -5.56 8.34 -15.85
N PHE A 247 -4.64 8.94 -15.07
CA PHE A 247 -4.98 10.01 -14.14
C PHE A 247 -5.45 11.28 -14.86
N ALA A 248 -4.75 11.71 -15.91
CA ALA A 248 -5.15 12.86 -16.71
C ALA A 248 -6.54 12.63 -17.36
N LYS A 249 -6.75 11.48 -18.01
CA LYS A 249 -8.03 11.14 -18.66
C LYS A 249 -9.20 11.11 -17.67
N ALA A 250 -9.02 10.44 -16.53
CA ALA A 250 -10.06 10.31 -15.52
C ALA A 250 -10.36 11.68 -14.87
N THR A 251 -9.34 12.51 -14.62
CA THR A 251 -9.53 13.88 -14.12
C THR A 251 -10.27 14.74 -15.14
N ALA A 252 -9.93 14.62 -16.43
CA ALA A 252 -10.66 15.34 -17.48
C ALA A 252 -12.14 14.94 -17.56
N VAL A 253 -12.46 13.65 -17.37
CA VAL A 253 -13.85 13.17 -17.29
C VAL A 253 -14.59 13.85 -16.12
N LEU A 254 -14.01 13.87 -14.93
CA LEU A 254 -14.64 14.49 -13.76
C LEU A 254 -14.80 16.01 -13.92
N VAL A 255 -13.78 16.68 -14.46
CA VAL A 255 -13.82 18.14 -14.71
C VAL A 255 -14.92 18.49 -15.72
N ASN A 256 -14.98 17.79 -16.82
CA ASN A 256 -16.01 18.00 -17.86
C ASN A 256 -17.41 17.75 -17.30
N GLU A 257 -17.60 16.69 -16.53
CA GLU A 257 -18.90 16.39 -15.89
C GLU A 257 -19.24 17.43 -14.84
N SER A 258 -18.28 17.89 -14.05
CA SER A 258 -18.49 18.98 -13.08
C SER A 258 -18.96 20.26 -13.75
N ILE A 259 -18.31 20.69 -14.84
CA ILE A 259 -18.70 21.87 -15.64
C ILE A 259 -20.12 21.68 -16.24
N ARG A 260 -20.44 20.50 -16.73
CA ARG A 260 -21.77 20.17 -17.28
C ARG A 260 -22.86 20.29 -16.21
N LEU A 261 -22.61 19.71 -15.03
CA LEU A 261 -23.57 19.73 -13.90
C LEU A 261 -23.73 21.12 -13.31
N GLU A 262 -22.65 21.89 -13.16
CA GLU A 262 -22.71 23.31 -12.75
C GLU A 262 -23.60 24.13 -13.67
N LYS A 263 -23.45 23.98 -14.97
CA LYS A 263 -24.25 24.66 -15.97
C LYS A 263 -25.72 24.22 -15.96
N LEU A 264 -25.95 22.91 -15.80
CA LEU A 264 -27.29 22.33 -15.83
C LEU A 264 -28.15 22.79 -14.64
N PHE A 265 -27.55 22.82 -13.45
CA PHE A 265 -28.27 23.10 -12.20
C PHE A 265 -28.08 24.53 -11.68
N GLY A 266 -27.23 25.35 -12.30
CA GLY A 266 -26.92 26.69 -11.84
C GLY A 266 -26.18 26.74 -10.49
N ILE A 267 -25.42 25.68 -10.19
CA ILE A 267 -24.62 25.53 -8.95
C ILE A 267 -23.14 25.74 -9.23
N LYS A 268 -22.34 25.74 -8.16
CA LYS A 268 -20.89 25.70 -8.24
C LYS A 268 -20.37 24.60 -7.32
N PHE A 269 -19.51 23.74 -7.87
CA PHE A 269 -18.68 22.84 -7.07
C PHE A 269 -17.41 23.58 -6.65
N ASP A 270 -16.91 23.31 -5.47
CA ASP A 270 -15.69 23.94 -4.94
C ASP A 270 -14.47 23.03 -5.03
N LEU A 271 -14.66 21.71 -5.20
CA LEU A 271 -13.58 20.76 -5.21
C LEU A 271 -13.81 19.55 -6.16
N ILE A 272 -12.71 18.86 -6.38
CA ILE A 272 -12.66 17.50 -6.97
C ILE A 272 -11.77 16.63 -6.10
N ASN A 273 -12.17 15.39 -5.87
CA ASN A 273 -11.36 14.40 -5.17
C ASN A 273 -10.94 13.31 -6.16
N VAL A 274 -9.65 13.18 -6.40
CA VAL A 274 -9.10 12.26 -7.41
C VAL A 274 -8.56 10.96 -6.82
N GLY A 275 -8.72 10.75 -5.50
CA GLY A 275 -8.21 9.58 -4.82
C GLY A 275 -6.69 9.54 -4.74
N GLY A 276 -6.14 8.33 -4.69
CA GLY A 276 -4.70 8.08 -4.65
C GLY A 276 -4.19 7.32 -5.87
N GLY A 277 -3.24 6.39 -5.63
CA GLY A 277 -2.74 5.49 -6.66
C GLY A 277 -1.31 5.77 -7.14
N ILE A 278 -0.62 6.73 -6.51
CA ILE A 278 0.79 7.04 -6.81
C ILE A 278 1.62 5.76 -6.64
N PRO A 279 2.33 5.31 -7.70
CA PRO A 279 3.09 4.07 -7.63
C PRO A 279 4.38 4.22 -6.81
N VAL A 280 4.85 3.10 -6.30
CA VAL A 280 6.12 2.97 -5.58
C VAL A 280 6.97 1.93 -6.31
N PRO A 281 8.25 2.19 -6.56
CA PRO A 281 9.13 1.17 -7.11
C PRO A 281 9.40 0.10 -6.04
N TYR A 282 8.99 -1.13 -6.32
CA TYR A 282 9.38 -2.32 -5.57
C TYR A 282 10.52 -3.06 -6.28
N LYS A 283 10.68 -2.84 -7.60
CA LYS A 283 11.81 -3.26 -8.40
C LYS A 283 12.59 -2.05 -8.89
N TYR A 284 13.90 -2.11 -8.77
CA TYR A 284 14.82 -0.98 -9.02
C TYR A 284 15.76 -1.21 -10.21
N ASP A 285 15.72 -2.38 -10.85
CA ASP A 285 16.55 -2.73 -12.00
C ASP A 285 15.95 -2.20 -13.31
N GLU A 286 15.89 -0.88 -13.45
CA GLU A 286 15.23 -0.16 -14.55
C GLU A 286 15.68 -0.60 -15.94
N GLU A 287 16.90 -1.19 -16.09
CA GLU A 287 17.42 -1.65 -17.38
C GLU A 287 16.59 -2.80 -18.01
N ASN A 288 15.80 -3.53 -17.21
CA ASN A 288 15.03 -4.69 -17.67
C ASN A 288 13.53 -4.57 -17.38
N GLY A 289 13.08 -3.45 -16.81
CA GLY A 289 11.71 -3.26 -16.36
C GLY A 289 10.82 -2.61 -17.40
N ASP A 290 9.66 -3.22 -17.65
CA ASP A 290 8.57 -2.59 -18.38
C ASP A 290 7.41 -2.33 -17.40
N PRO A 291 7.23 -1.08 -16.92
CA PRO A 291 6.18 -0.76 -15.94
C PRO A 291 4.76 -1.09 -16.42
N LEU A 292 4.53 -1.18 -17.75
CA LEU A 292 3.23 -1.51 -18.31
C LEU A 292 2.89 -3.00 -18.17
N HIS A 293 3.93 -3.86 -18.14
CA HIS A 293 3.77 -5.31 -18.00
C HIS A 293 4.07 -5.81 -16.58
N ASP A 294 4.79 -5.02 -15.78
CA ASP A 294 5.10 -5.34 -14.39
C ASP A 294 4.96 -4.08 -13.52
N ASN A 295 3.84 -3.94 -12.84
CA ASN A 295 3.52 -2.80 -11.98
C ASN A 295 4.38 -2.71 -10.69
N MET A 296 5.33 -3.61 -10.48
CA MET A 296 6.35 -3.46 -9.43
C MET A 296 7.41 -2.41 -9.79
N TYR A 297 7.49 -2.01 -11.07
CA TYR A 297 8.22 -0.80 -11.49
C TYR A 297 7.27 0.40 -11.45
N ALA A 298 7.67 1.52 -10.86
CA ALA A 298 6.77 2.66 -10.65
C ALA A 298 6.30 3.34 -11.95
N GLY A 299 7.16 3.44 -12.96
CA GLY A 299 6.86 4.10 -14.24
C GLY A 299 6.74 5.62 -14.16
N ILE A 300 6.07 6.16 -13.14
CA ILE A 300 5.91 7.60 -12.85
C ILE A 300 6.26 7.92 -11.41
N ASN A 301 6.53 9.18 -11.12
CA ASN A 301 6.76 9.70 -9.79
C ASN A 301 5.61 10.62 -9.31
N SER A 302 5.73 11.16 -8.08
CA SER A 302 4.71 12.03 -7.50
C SER A 302 4.46 13.30 -8.31
N LYS A 303 5.49 13.81 -8.99
CA LYS A 303 5.36 15.01 -9.83
C LYS A 303 4.58 14.71 -11.13
N ASP A 304 4.85 13.58 -11.79
CA ASP A 304 4.13 13.18 -12.99
C ASP A 304 2.63 12.97 -12.69
N PHE A 305 2.33 12.38 -11.54
CA PHE A 305 0.96 12.24 -11.01
C PHE A 305 0.31 13.61 -10.79
N ALA A 306 1.01 14.53 -10.11
CA ALA A 306 0.49 15.86 -9.83
C ALA A 306 0.26 16.67 -11.10
N ASP A 307 1.23 16.70 -12.02
CA ASP A 307 1.15 17.44 -13.29
C ASP A 307 -0.05 16.97 -14.14
N ALA A 308 -0.31 15.66 -14.18
CA ALA A 308 -1.44 15.08 -14.91
C ALA A 308 -2.79 15.57 -14.38
N ILE A 309 -2.92 15.72 -13.06
CA ILE A 309 -4.16 16.17 -12.40
C ILE A 309 -4.30 17.70 -12.49
N ILE A 310 -3.25 18.44 -12.12
CA ILE A 310 -3.26 19.91 -12.10
C ILE A 310 -3.59 20.47 -13.49
N GLY A 311 -2.98 19.91 -14.53
CA GLY A 311 -3.21 20.36 -15.90
C GLY A 311 -4.67 20.26 -16.36
N GLU A 312 -5.42 19.29 -15.85
CA GLU A 312 -6.85 19.14 -16.15
C GLU A 312 -7.72 20.06 -15.26
N VAL A 313 -7.42 20.15 -13.96
CA VAL A 313 -8.22 20.97 -13.04
C VAL A 313 -8.10 22.46 -13.35
N GLN A 314 -6.94 22.95 -13.80
CA GLN A 314 -6.75 24.34 -14.20
C GLN A 314 -7.67 24.78 -15.37
N LYS A 315 -8.13 23.85 -16.21
CA LYS A 315 -9.12 24.12 -17.28
C LYS A 315 -10.51 24.43 -16.70
N TRP A 316 -10.81 24.00 -15.50
CA TRP A 316 -12.05 24.29 -14.78
C TRP A 316 -11.97 25.57 -13.94
N GLY A 317 -10.83 25.80 -13.26
CA GLY A 317 -10.56 27.00 -12.51
C GLY A 317 -9.36 26.83 -11.57
N GLU A 318 -8.54 27.88 -11.46
CA GLU A 318 -7.38 27.86 -10.55
C GLU A 318 -7.77 27.90 -9.06
N ASP A 319 -8.99 28.33 -8.75
CA ASP A 319 -9.57 28.39 -7.41
C ASP A 319 -10.15 27.06 -6.91
N LYS A 320 -10.34 26.14 -7.81
CA LYS A 320 -10.91 24.82 -7.49
C LYS A 320 -9.97 24.01 -6.62
N GLN A 321 -10.50 23.39 -5.57
CA GLN A 321 -9.69 22.56 -4.68
C GLN A 321 -9.45 21.18 -5.27
N ILE A 322 -8.22 20.71 -5.18
CA ILE A 322 -7.84 19.31 -5.44
C ILE A 322 -7.71 18.60 -4.09
N CYS A 323 -8.49 17.53 -3.90
CA CYS A 323 -8.27 16.56 -2.82
C CYS A 323 -7.60 15.31 -3.37
N ILE A 324 -6.58 14.83 -2.69
CA ILE A 324 -5.88 13.57 -3.01
C ILE A 324 -5.83 12.67 -1.79
N GLU A 325 -5.81 11.34 -2.03
CA GLU A 325 -5.86 10.32 -0.99
C GLU A 325 -4.68 9.33 -1.11
N PRO A 326 -3.42 9.79 -0.97
CA PRO A 326 -2.27 8.90 -1.09
C PRO A 326 -2.26 7.87 0.06
N GLY A 327 -2.15 6.59 -0.28
CA GLY A 327 -1.95 5.49 0.65
C GLY A 327 -0.53 4.96 0.56
N ARG A 328 -0.30 4.02 -0.35
CA ARG A 328 0.94 3.27 -0.56
C ARG A 328 2.21 4.12 -0.52
N LYS A 329 2.24 5.23 -1.24
CA LYS A 329 3.41 6.10 -1.40
C LYS A 329 4.01 6.59 -0.07
N ILE A 330 3.19 6.78 0.96
CA ILE A 330 3.67 7.33 2.23
C ILE A 330 4.36 6.28 3.10
N PRO A 331 3.76 5.12 3.44
CA PRO A 331 4.39 4.17 4.35
C PRO A 331 5.29 3.11 3.70
N SER A 332 5.17 2.80 2.39
CA SER A 332 5.89 1.66 1.77
C SER A 332 7.37 1.67 2.07
N SER A 333 8.11 2.66 1.56
CA SER A 333 9.55 2.77 1.74
C SER A 333 9.95 3.17 3.16
N ALA A 334 8.98 3.58 3.97
CA ALA A 334 9.22 3.97 5.35
C ALA A 334 9.35 2.77 6.31
N ALA A 335 9.17 1.54 5.85
CA ALA A 335 9.35 0.40 6.72
C ALA A 335 10.04 -0.79 6.05
N VAL A 336 10.71 -1.54 6.91
CA VAL A 336 11.23 -2.88 6.62
C VAL A 336 10.53 -3.90 7.51
N MET A 337 10.45 -5.15 7.05
CA MET A 337 10.08 -6.27 7.90
C MET A 337 11.31 -7.14 8.13
N LEU A 338 11.58 -7.44 9.39
CA LEU A 338 12.69 -8.28 9.83
C LEU A 338 12.18 -9.67 10.18
N SER A 339 12.86 -10.69 9.70
CA SER A 339 12.49 -12.07 9.95
C SER A 339 13.74 -12.92 10.18
N THR A 340 13.70 -13.82 11.13
CA THR A 340 14.84 -14.66 11.48
C THR A 340 14.70 -16.06 10.87
N ILE A 341 15.78 -16.59 10.31
CA ILE A 341 15.82 -17.98 9.82
C ILE A 341 15.75 -18.94 11.00
N LYS A 342 14.78 -19.86 10.99
CA LYS A 342 14.57 -20.82 12.08
C LYS A 342 14.78 -22.26 11.65
N CYS A 343 14.81 -22.53 10.35
CA CYS A 343 15.06 -23.87 9.81
C CYS A 343 15.69 -23.75 8.42
N GLU A 344 16.48 -24.74 8.06
CA GLU A 344 17.03 -24.89 6.72
C GLU A 344 17.02 -26.35 6.29
N LYS A 345 16.92 -26.61 4.99
CA LYS A 345 17.04 -27.94 4.42
C LYS A 345 17.32 -27.91 2.93
N ILE A 346 18.12 -28.87 2.48
CA ILE A 346 18.32 -29.13 1.06
C ILE A 346 17.35 -30.25 0.63
N LYS A 347 16.56 -29.99 -0.40
CA LYS A 347 15.67 -30.97 -1.01
C LYS A 347 16.16 -31.33 -2.41
N THR A 348 16.04 -32.60 -2.74
CA THR A 348 16.30 -33.12 -4.09
C THR A 348 14.99 -33.21 -4.84
N ASN A 349 14.92 -32.57 -6.00
CA ASN A 349 13.82 -32.69 -6.93
C ASN A 349 14.14 -33.78 -7.95
N TYR A 350 13.14 -34.58 -8.27
CA TYR A 350 13.22 -35.68 -9.22
C TYR A 350 12.24 -35.44 -10.37
N ASP A 351 12.58 -35.99 -11.55
CA ASP A 351 11.62 -36.10 -12.66
C ASP A 351 10.62 -37.27 -12.42
N LEU A 352 9.67 -37.44 -13.32
CA LEU A 352 8.67 -38.49 -13.22
C LEU A 352 9.27 -39.92 -13.38
N GLU A 353 10.49 -40.01 -13.90
CA GLU A 353 11.25 -41.23 -14.07
C GLU A 353 12.15 -41.56 -12.87
N GLY A 354 12.25 -40.63 -11.92
CA GLY A 354 13.03 -40.79 -10.68
C GLY A 354 14.49 -40.33 -10.79
N ASN A 355 14.88 -39.63 -11.86
CA ASN A 355 16.22 -39.06 -11.98
C ASN A 355 16.29 -37.71 -11.22
N VAL A 356 17.44 -37.45 -10.62
CA VAL A 356 17.71 -36.17 -9.94
C VAL A 356 17.72 -35.05 -10.96
N GLN A 357 16.84 -34.05 -10.78
CA GLN A 357 16.83 -32.84 -11.59
C GLN A 357 17.70 -31.72 -10.98
N CYS A 358 17.48 -31.41 -9.69
CA CYS A 358 18.24 -30.38 -9.00
C CYS A 358 18.19 -30.57 -7.49
N HIS A 359 19.09 -29.87 -6.80
CA HIS A 359 19.02 -29.66 -5.36
C HIS A 359 18.55 -28.23 -5.09
N VAL A 360 17.61 -28.06 -4.17
CA VAL A 360 17.04 -26.78 -3.78
C VAL A 360 17.38 -26.52 -2.32
N ASP A 361 18.06 -25.41 -2.07
CA ASP A 361 18.35 -24.91 -0.71
C ASP A 361 17.18 -24.08 -0.21
N TRP A 362 16.50 -24.58 0.82
CA TRP A 362 15.37 -23.92 1.47
C TRP A 362 15.78 -23.27 2.77
N LYS A 363 15.49 -21.98 2.91
CA LYS A 363 15.59 -21.22 4.16
C LYS A 363 14.18 -20.90 4.67
N PHE A 364 13.87 -21.35 5.89
CA PHE A 364 12.57 -21.12 6.53
C PHE A 364 12.73 -20.03 7.57
N CYS A 365 12.08 -18.92 7.36
CA CYS A 365 12.06 -17.81 8.31
C CYS A 365 10.73 -17.78 9.10
N ASP A 366 10.68 -16.98 10.16
CA ASP A 366 9.50 -16.90 11.02
C ASP A 366 8.39 -15.97 10.49
N ALA A 367 8.59 -15.31 9.35
CA ALA A 367 7.57 -14.59 8.61
C ALA A 367 6.98 -15.47 7.50
N GLY A 368 5.69 -15.77 7.60
CA GLY A 368 4.91 -16.37 6.53
C GLY A 368 3.91 -15.39 5.94
N TYR A 369 3.07 -15.86 5.01
CA TYR A 369 2.05 -15.00 4.42
C TYR A 369 1.00 -14.49 5.45
N ASN A 370 0.91 -15.08 6.63
CA ASN A 370 0.07 -14.56 7.71
C ASN A 370 0.50 -13.17 8.19
N VAL A 371 1.75 -12.78 7.96
CA VAL A 371 2.29 -11.47 8.33
C VAL A 371 2.77 -10.67 7.10
N MET A 372 2.87 -11.32 5.93
CA MET A 372 3.21 -10.72 4.63
C MET A 372 2.18 -11.14 3.57
N ALA A 373 0.90 -10.87 3.84
CA ALA A 373 -0.21 -11.38 3.02
C ALA A 373 -0.15 -10.93 1.55
N ASP A 374 0.38 -9.76 1.25
CA ASP A 374 0.50 -9.24 -0.11
C ASP A 374 1.39 -10.11 -1.00
N ALA A 375 2.43 -10.74 -0.43
CA ALA A 375 3.32 -11.66 -1.14
C ALA A 375 2.55 -12.84 -1.73
N GLN A 376 1.51 -13.34 -1.02
CA GLN A 376 0.67 -14.44 -1.47
C GLN A 376 -0.54 -13.97 -2.28
N HIS A 377 -1.26 -12.94 -1.77
CA HIS A 377 -2.56 -12.53 -2.31
C HIS A 377 -2.44 -11.83 -3.67
N TYR A 378 -1.38 -11.01 -3.83
CA TYR A 378 -1.14 -10.24 -5.05
C TYR A 378 0.14 -10.65 -5.78
N ALA A 379 0.82 -11.73 -5.34
CA ALA A 379 2.16 -12.09 -5.81
C ALA A 379 3.12 -10.89 -5.74
N TRP A 380 3.09 -10.15 -4.60
CA TRP A 380 3.87 -8.94 -4.42
C TRP A 380 5.34 -9.25 -4.28
N PHE A 381 6.17 -8.50 -4.99
CA PHE A 381 7.63 -8.62 -4.94
C PHE A 381 8.21 -7.79 -3.79
N PHE A 382 9.18 -8.36 -3.08
CA PHE A 382 10.01 -7.67 -2.11
C PHE A 382 11.47 -8.03 -2.34
N TYR A 383 12.38 -7.04 -2.34
CA TYR A 383 13.79 -7.37 -2.18
C TYR A 383 14.02 -7.89 -0.77
N ILE A 384 14.66 -9.06 -0.71
CA ILE A 384 15.03 -9.72 0.55
C ILE A 384 16.54 -9.88 0.57
N TYR A 385 17.18 -9.37 1.61
CA TYR A 385 18.60 -9.50 1.83
C TYR A 385 18.89 -10.18 3.17
N ASN A 386 20.04 -10.87 3.28
CA ASN A 386 20.54 -11.33 4.56
C ASN A 386 21.22 -10.15 5.28
N ALA A 387 20.53 -9.55 6.22
CA ALA A 387 20.99 -8.38 6.95
C ALA A 387 22.16 -8.69 7.91
N SER A 388 22.23 -9.93 8.41
CA SER A 388 23.32 -10.41 9.27
C SER A 388 24.65 -10.53 8.51
N ARG A 389 24.58 -10.66 7.17
CA ARG A 389 25.73 -10.87 6.28
C ARG A 389 25.70 -9.93 5.10
N ILE A 390 25.22 -8.72 5.27
CA ILE A 390 25.00 -7.77 4.16
C ILE A 390 26.30 -7.40 3.41
N ALA A 391 27.45 -7.49 4.05
CA ALA A 391 28.74 -7.22 3.43
C ALA A 391 29.26 -8.38 2.55
N GLU A 392 28.73 -9.59 2.73
CA GLU A 392 29.13 -10.77 1.96
C GLU A 392 28.42 -10.78 0.59
N PRO A 393 29.04 -11.37 -0.47
CA PRO A 393 28.38 -11.54 -1.76
C PRO A 393 27.08 -12.34 -1.64
N HIS A 394 26.01 -11.86 -2.28
CA HIS A 394 24.75 -12.55 -2.39
C HIS A 394 24.69 -13.22 -3.76
N ASP A 395 25.34 -14.39 -3.89
CA ASP A 395 25.55 -15.10 -5.15
C ASP A 395 25.06 -16.56 -5.13
N HIS A 396 24.44 -16.99 -4.02
CA HIS A 396 23.88 -18.34 -3.85
C HIS A 396 22.35 -18.30 -3.89
N TYR A 397 21.77 -19.11 -4.80
CA TYR A 397 20.32 -19.20 -4.95
C TYR A 397 19.69 -20.04 -3.86
N VAL A 398 18.65 -19.51 -3.22
CA VAL A 398 17.85 -20.17 -2.20
C VAL A 398 16.35 -19.95 -2.45
N LYS A 399 15.50 -20.84 -1.93
CA LYS A 399 14.06 -20.57 -1.77
C LYS A 399 13.77 -20.18 -0.33
N ILE A 400 12.87 -19.21 -0.15
CA ILE A 400 12.48 -18.68 1.16
C ILE A 400 11.03 -19.09 1.45
N ALA A 401 10.81 -19.70 2.61
CA ALA A 401 9.48 -20.12 3.07
C ALA A 401 9.19 -19.59 4.48
N GLY A 402 7.90 -19.46 4.79
CA GLY A 402 7.41 -19.12 6.11
C GLY A 402 7.18 -20.36 7.00
N PRO A 403 6.60 -20.15 8.19
CA PRO A 403 6.43 -21.17 9.21
C PRO A 403 5.06 -21.87 9.16
N LEU A 404 4.19 -21.56 8.19
CA LEU A 404 2.82 -22.06 8.18
C LEU A 404 2.75 -23.50 7.64
N CYS A 405 1.86 -24.29 8.20
CA CYS A 405 1.56 -25.63 7.67
C CYS A 405 0.61 -25.51 6.47
N ASP A 406 1.12 -24.88 5.40
CA ASP A 406 0.43 -24.62 4.15
C ASP A 406 1.42 -24.72 3.00
N GLY A 407 1.03 -25.43 1.91
CA GLY A 407 1.90 -25.64 0.76
C GLY A 407 2.24 -24.38 -0.02
N GLY A 408 1.48 -23.31 0.16
CA GLY A 408 1.68 -22.01 -0.45
C GLY A 408 2.50 -21.01 0.40
N ASP A 409 2.92 -21.39 1.60
CA ASP A 409 3.66 -20.48 2.49
C ASP A 409 5.14 -20.39 2.13
N TYR A 410 5.41 -19.87 0.95
CA TYR A 410 6.75 -19.49 0.50
C TYR A 410 6.67 -18.25 -0.40
N TYR A 411 7.77 -17.54 -0.56
CA TYR A 411 7.81 -16.34 -1.38
C TYR A 411 7.98 -16.70 -2.85
N HIS A 412 6.93 -16.44 -3.65
CA HIS A 412 6.82 -16.85 -5.05
C HIS A 412 7.54 -15.92 -6.03
N MET A 413 7.75 -14.66 -5.62
CA MET A 413 8.34 -13.63 -6.48
C MET A 413 9.77 -13.35 -6.02
N GLY A 414 10.71 -14.14 -6.51
CA GLY A 414 12.13 -13.96 -6.27
C GLY A 414 12.81 -13.14 -7.38
N VAL A 415 14.11 -12.99 -7.28
CA VAL A 415 14.92 -12.29 -8.28
C VAL A 415 15.08 -13.10 -9.56
N LYS A 416 14.85 -14.43 -9.48
CA LYS A 416 14.81 -15.36 -10.60
C LYS A 416 13.72 -16.42 -10.38
N GLY A 417 12.51 -16.12 -10.87
CA GLY A 417 11.34 -16.97 -10.58
C GLY A 417 11.03 -16.96 -9.08
N GLU A 418 11.13 -18.14 -8.43
CA GLU A 418 10.88 -18.31 -6.98
C GLU A 418 12.19 -18.29 -6.15
N GLU A 419 13.32 -17.95 -6.76
CA GLU A 419 14.64 -18.02 -6.12
C GLU A 419 15.14 -16.63 -5.74
N PHE A 420 15.81 -16.58 -4.59
CA PHE A 420 16.44 -15.38 -4.01
C PHE A 420 17.96 -15.58 -3.94
N LEU A 421 18.71 -14.49 -3.99
CA LEU A 421 20.15 -14.51 -3.86
C LEU A 421 20.56 -14.17 -2.44
N MET A 422 21.37 -15.02 -1.82
CA MET A 422 21.86 -14.91 -0.45
C MET A 422 23.36 -15.21 -0.39
N PRO A 423 24.06 -14.81 0.68
CA PRO A 423 25.39 -15.32 0.95
C PRO A 423 25.38 -16.84 1.09
N LYS A 424 26.44 -17.49 0.60
CA LYS A 424 26.58 -18.95 0.62
C LYS A 424 26.47 -19.56 2.02
N ASP A 425 26.98 -18.84 3.02
CA ASP A 425 27.02 -19.30 4.42
C ASP A 425 25.78 -18.83 5.22
N THR A 426 24.70 -18.43 4.54
CA THR A 426 23.40 -18.08 5.16
C THR A 426 22.86 -19.27 5.94
N THR A 427 22.57 -19.07 7.24
CA THR A 427 22.20 -20.16 8.17
C THR A 427 21.19 -19.72 9.23
N ILE A 428 20.81 -20.64 10.10
CA ILE A 428 19.89 -20.41 11.23
C ILE A 428 20.37 -19.25 12.09
N ASP A 429 19.40 -18.45 12.58
CA ASP A 429 19.54 -17.21 13.34
C ASP A 429 20.05 -15.99 12.57
N ASP A 430 20.43 -16.12 11.29
CA ASP A 430 20.58 -14.95 10.42
C ASP A 430 19.22 -14.23 10.24
N VAL A 431 19.26 -12.91 10.11
CA VAL A 431 18.08 -12.06 9.96
C VAL A 431 17.92 -11.66 8.50
N PHE A 432 16.77 -11.96 7.93
CA PHE A 432 16.34 -11.41 6.66
C PHE A 432 15.69 -10.04 6.86
N VAL A 433 15.95 -9.12 5.93
CA VAL A 433 15.26 -7.85 5.78
C VAL A 433 14.46 -7.83 4.50
N PHE A 434 13.16 -7.54 4.61
CA PHE A 434 12.27 -7.31 3.47
C PHE A 434 12.12 -5.81 3.31
N LEU A 435 12.50 -5.29 2.14
CA LEU A 435 12.46 -3.85 1.89
C LEU A 435 11.04 -3.37 1.54
N ASP A 436 10.79 -2.09 1.80
CA ASP A 436 9.57 -1.37 1.38
C ASP A 436 8.25 -2.02 1.83
N ALA A 437 8.26 -2.66 3.00
CA ALA A 437 7.16 -3.46 3.53
C ALA A 437 6.11 -2.66 4.33
N GLY A 438 6.12 -1.31 4.25
CA GLY A 438 5.34 -0.45 5.15
C GLY A 438 3.87 -0.26 4.77
N ALA A 439 3.44 -0.60 3.56
CA ALA A 439 2.07 -0.40 3.13
C ALA A 439 1.30 -1.72 3.01
N TYR A 440 0.07 -1.73 3.54
CA TYR A 440 -0.92 -2.82 3.51
C TYR A 440 -0.52 -4.09 4.26
N SER A 441 0.74 -4.50 4.28
CA SER A 441 1.20 -5.75 4.89
C SER A 441 0.83 -5.87 6.38
N ILE A 442 1.04 -4.79 7.17
CA ILE A 442 0.69 -4.79 8.60
C ILE A 442 -0.82 -4.86 8.85
N GLU A 443 -1.63 -4.30 7.95
CA GLU A 443 -3.10 -4.27 8.08
C GLU A 443 -3.74 -5.59 7.62
N SER A 444 -3.07 -6.36 6.77
CA SER A 444 -3.55 -7.63 6.21
C SER A 444 -3.14 -8.85 7.03
N GLN A 445 -2.52 -8.67 8.20
CA GLN A 445 -2.08 -9.77 9.05
C GLN A 445 -3.23 -10.62 9.57
N THR A 446 -2.99 -11.93 9.60
CA THR A 446 -3.93 -12.93 10.15
C THR A 446 -3.28 -13.75 11.25
N VAL A 447 -4.10 -14.50 11.99
CA VAL A 447 -3.66 -15.46 13.03
C VAL A 447 -3.70 -16.91 12.53
N TYR A 448 -3.50 -17.13 11.22
CA TYR A 448 -3.53 -18.48 10.64
C TYR A 448 -2.50 -19.39 11.30
N ASN A 449 -2.85 -20.68 11.49
CA ASN A 449 -2.14 -21.65 12.32
C ASN A 449 -1.91 -21.18 13.79
N CYS A 450 -2.75 -20.30 14.30
CA CYS A 450 -2.64 -19.72 15.65
C CYS A 450 -1.26 -19.04 15.88
N ARG A 451 -0.74 -18.36 14.84
CA ARG A 451 0.48 -17.58 14.92
C ARG A 451 0.15 -16.10 15.13
N ALA A 452 0.88 -15.49 16.04
CA ALA A 452 0.70 -14.10 16.47
C ALA A 452 0.93 -13.12 15.31
N ARG A 453 0.15 -12.03 15.29
CA ARG A 453 0.49 -10.84 14.52
C ARG A 453 1.72 -10.18 15.13
N THR A 454 2.50 -9.48 14.29
CA THR A 454 3.82 -8.98 14.65
C THR A 454 3.78 -7.72 15.51
N ALA A 455 4.85 -7.48 16.25
CA ALA A 455 5.16 -6.18 16.82
C ALA A 455 5.47 -5.15 15.73
N VAL A 456 5.32 -3.86 16.08
CA VAL A 456 5.73 -2.72 15.24
C VAL A 456 6.61 -1.78 16.06
N VAL A 457 7.77 -1.46 15.51
CA VAL A 457 8.77 -0.56 16.07
C VAL A 457 8.84 0.70 15.20
N LEU A 458 9.10 1.83 15.81
CA LEU A 458 9.38 3.10 15.15
C LEU A 458 10.79 3.54 15.52
N ILE A 459 11.58 3.90 14.51
CA ILE A 459 12.79 4.71 14.68
C ILE A 459 12.38 6.16 14.46
N ASP A 460 12.48 6.98 15.51
CA ASP A 460 12.08 8.38 15.47
C ASP A 460 13.09 9.26 14.71
N LYS A 461 12.75 10.54 14.55
CA LYS A 461 13.62 11.52 13.88
C LYS A 461 15.00 11.70 14.53
N ASP A 462 15.15 11.34 15.79
CA ASP A 462 16.41 11.42 16.55
C ASP A 462 17.20 10.11 16.50
N GLY A 463 16.71 9.09 15.79
CA GLY A 463 17.33 7.77 15.65
C GLY A 463 17.08 6.83 16.83
N LYS A 464 16.09 7.12 17.68
CA LYS A 464 15.73 6.27 18.83
C LYS A 464 14.61 5.32 18.45
N ASP A 465 14.81 4.04 18.73
CA ASP A 465 13.83 3.00 18.52
C ASP A 465 12.86 2.85 19.70
N ARG A 466 11.58 2.67 19.40
CA ARG A 466 10.54 2.38 20.38
C ARG A 466 9.45 1.49 19.83
N LEU A 467 8.88 0.64 20.70
CA LEU A 467 7.69 -0.14 20.36
C LEU A 467 6.48 0.78 20.20
N ILE A 468 5.72 0.61 19.11
CA ILE A 468 4.48 1.36 18.84
C ILE A 468 3.25 0.47 18.68
N ARG A 469 3.43 -0.85 18.58
CA ARG A 469 2.39 -1.89 18.65
C ARG A 469 3.01 -3.17 19.19
N HIS A 470 2.38 -3.81 20.16
CA HIS A 470 2.78 -5.12 20.65
C HIS A 470 2.49 -6.21 19.61
N ALA A 471 3.27 -7.29 19.63
CA ALA A 471 2.83 -8.54 19.00
C ALA A 471 1.65 -9.12 19.80
N ASP A 472 0.80 -9.91 19.14
CA ASP A 472 -0.26 -10.62 19.87
C ASP A 472 0.37 -11.62 20.87
N THR A 473 -0.22 -11.71 22.04
CA THR A 473 0.01 -12.79 22.98
C THR A 473 -0.95 -13.96 22.73
N TYR A 474 -0.75 -15.09 23.37
CA TYR A 474 -1.73 -16.18 23.32
C TYR A 474 -3.10 -15.72 23.84
N GLU A 475 -3.10 -14.96 24.92
CA GLU A 475 -4.31 -14.39 25.54
C GLU A 475 -5.06 -13.47 24.57
N ASP A 476 -4.35 -12.65 23.80
CA ASP A 476 -4.97 -11.80 22.77
C ASP A 476 -5.67 -12.66 21.70
N MET A 477 -5.01 -13.73 21.24
CA MET A 477 -5.54 -14.59 20.18
C MET A 477 -6.78 -15.37 20.61
N VAL A 478 -6.91 -15.76 21.88
CA VAL A 478 -8.05 -16.52 22.41
C VAL A 478 -9.10 -15.67 23.12
N SER A 479 -8.88 -14.36 23.21
CA SER A 479 -9.78 -13.44 23.94
C SER A 479 -11.20 -13.36 23.37
N TYR A 480 -11.40 -13.82 22.13
CA TYR A 480 -12.70 -13.86 21.44
C TYR A 480 -13.43 -15.18 21.60
N ASP A 481 -12.76 -16.21 22.09
CA ASP A 481 -13.34 -17.55 22.23
C ASP A 481 -14.18 -17.64 23.51
N ILE A 482 -15.38 -18.22 23.37
CA ILE A 482 -16.29 -18.49 24.49
C ILE A 482 -16.44 -20.01 24.59
N TYR A 483 -16.11 -20.63 25.74
CA TYR A 483 -16.14 -22.07 25.98
C TYR A 483 -16.75 -22.44 27.35
#